data_fe276111ed0a2ed81c509acabe51c1a4
#
_entry.id   fe276111ed0a2ed81c509acabe51c1a4
#
_cell.length_a   1.000
_cell.length_b   1.000
_cell.length_c   1.000
_cell.angle_alpha   90.00
_cell.angle_beta   90.00
_cell.angle_gamma   90.00
#
_symmetry.space_group_name_H-M   'P 1'
#
loop_
_entity.id
_entity.type
_entity.pdbx_description
1 polymer ?
#
loop_
_entity_poly.entity_id
_entity_poly.type
_entity_poly.pdbx_seq_one_letter_code
_entity_poly.pdbx_strand_id
1 'polypeptide(L)'
;TMPAKKFLRLVSGVITEVFGVQSSAGAGNAGDVPVLDESGRLDNSMMPVGIGADTATITASETLAAGNWVNVWNDASTAKVRKADATTAGKEVHGFVLSAVTSGNPATVYFEGTNTQVTGQTPGPVYLQTTAGTGGTTIPSASGNVVQSIGVAVSAAANPSATVLV
;
A
#
# COMPACT_ATOMS: atom_id res chain seq x y z
N THR A 1 5.17 21.85 -10.77
CA THR A 1 6.12 20.76 -11.15
C THR A 1 7.47 21.40 -11.39
N MET A 2 8.50 21.06 -10.62
CA MET A 2 9.86 21.43 -10.96
C MET A 2 10.28 20.65 -12.21
N PRO A 3 10.81 21.33 -13.25
CA PRO A 3 11.31 20.61 -14.41
C PRO A 3 12.49 19.71 -14.01
N ALA A 4 12.56 18.52 -14.60
CA ALA A 4 13.69 17.62 -14.41
C ALA A 4 15.01 18.33 -14.71
N LYS A 5 16.03 18.07 -13.90
CA LYS A 5 17.36 18.65 -14.12
C LYS A 5 17.95 18.16 -15.43
N LYS A 6 18.68 19.04 -16.12
CA LYS A 6 19.40 18.71 -17.34
C LYS A 6 20.82 18.26 -17.05
N PHE A 7 21.30 17.37 -17.87
CA PHE A 7 22.65 16.84 -17.87
C PHE A 7 23.29 17.01 -19.24
N LEU A 8 24.60 17.11 -19.30
CA LEU A 8 25.32 17.08 -20.57
C LEU A 8 25.64 15.64 -20.92
N ARG A 9 25.30 15.23 -22.13
CA ARG A 9 25.57 13.88 -22.67
C ARG A 9 26.23 14.00 -24.05
N LEU A 10 27.18 13.12 -24.31
CA LEU A 10 27.74 13.00 -25.66
C LEU A 10 26.80 12.14 -26.51
N VAL A 11 26.16 12.74 -27.50
CA VAL A 11 25.27 12.07 -28.44
C VAL A 11 25.88 12.18 -29.83
N SER A 12 26.23 11.06 -30.44
CA SER A 12 26.85 11.01 -31.79
C SER A 12 28.05 11.98 -31.94
N GLY A 13 28.88 12.10 -30.92
CA GLY A 13 30.05 12.97 -30.94
C GLY A 13 29.81 14.44 -30.59
N VAL A 14 28.56 14.84 -30.30
CA VAL A 14 28.19 16.21 -29.94
C VAL A 14 27.72 16.25 -28.49
N ILE A 15 28.19 17.25 -27.73
CA ILE A 15 27.71 17.51 -26.37
C ILE A 15 26.31 18.11 -26.48
N THR A 16 25.34 17.43 -25.90
CA THR A 16 23.92 17.81 -25.93
C THR A 16 23.34 17.85 -24.51
N GLU A 17 22.49 18.83 -24.24
CA GLU A 17 21.66 18.83 -23.03
C GLU A 17 20.55 17.81 -23.14
N VAL A 18 20.44 16.90 -22.15
CA VAL A 18 19.35 15.94 -22.02
C VAL A 18 18.66 16.08 -20.67
N PHE A 19 17.35 15.90 -20.65
CA PHE A 19 16.61 15.85 -19.38
C PHE A 19 16.81 14.51 -18.69
N GLY A 20 16.94 14.53 -17.37
CA GLY A 20 16.77 13.33 -16.58
C GLY A 20 15.31 12.90 -16.54
N VAL A 21 15.06 11.61 -16.40
CA VAL A 21 13.72 11.03 -16.29
C VAL A 21 13.31 10.90 -14.82
N GLN A 22 12.07 11.29 -14.50
CA GLN A 22 11.50 11.18 -13.15
C GLN A 22 10.60 9.96 -12.98
N SER A 23 10.20 9.32 -14.09
CA SER A 23 9.48 8.04 -14.12
C SER A 23 9.94 7.24 -15.32
N SER A 24 9.97 5.92 -15.20
CA SER A 24 10.41 5.04 -16.27
C SER A 24 9.22 4.47 -17.05
N ALA A 25 9.31 4.52 -18.38
CA ALA A 25 8.43 3.79 -19.30
C ALA A 25 9.01 2.40 -19.66
N GLY A 26 9.90 1.85 -18.84
CA GLY A 26 10.56 0.58 -19.10
C GLY A 26 11.67 0.68 -20.14
N ALA A 27 11.72 -0.24 -21.08
CA ALA A 27 12.80 -0.31 -22.09
C ALA A 27 12.96 0.97 -22.93
N GLY A 28 11.94 1.81 -23.05
CA GLY A 28 12.01 3.09 -23.74
C GLY A 28 12.95 4.10 -23.10
N ASN A 29 13.25 3.95 -21.81
CA ASN A 29 14.19 4.80 -21.08
C ASN A 29 15.54 4.11 -20.83
N ALA A 30 15.85 3.05 -21.55
CA ALA A 30 17.14 2.39 -21.40
C ALA A 30 18.30 3.34 -21.75
N GLY A 31 19.22 3.54 -20.81
CA GLY A 31 20.36 4.45 -20.95
C GLY A 31 20.07 5.92 -20.59
N ASP A 32 18.85 6.25 -20.15
CA ASP A 32 18.55 7.57 -19.60
C ASP A 32 19.04 7.72 -18.17
N VAL A 33 19.20 8.96 -17.72
CA VAL A 33 19.64 9.28 -16.36
C VAL A 33 18.42 9.46 -15.46
N PRO A 34 18.22 8.61 -14.42
CA PRO A 34 17.15 8.82 -13.46
C PRO A 34 17.41 10.05 -12.59
N VAL A 35 16.36 10.80 -12.28
CA VAL A 35 16.41 11.93 -11.35
C VAL A 35 15.31 11.80 -10.31
N LEU A 36 15.57 12.37 -9.13
CA LEU A 36 14.60 12.38 -8.04
C LEU A 36 13.38 13.25 -8.40
N ASP A 37 12.22 12.84 -7.90
CA ASP A 37 10.97 13.59 -7.98
C ASP A 37 10.98 14.86 -7.09
N GLU A 38 9.86 15.56 -7.00
CA GLU A 38 9.68 16.77 -6.17
C GLU A 38 9.82 16.48 -4.67
N SER A 39 9.61 15.24 -4.25
CA SER A 39 9.76 14.76 -2.87
C SER A 39 11.20 14.30 -2.55
N GLY A 40 12.11 14.39 -3.53
CA GLY A 40 13.50 13.94 -3.40
C GLY A 40 13.65 12.41 -3.42
N ARG A 41 12.73 11.68 -4.08
CA ARG A 41 12.71 10.22 -4.16
C ARG A 41 12.80 9.73 -5.60
N LEU A 42 13.28 8.50 -5.78
CA LEU A 42 13.13 7.79 -7.03
C LEU A 42 11.69 7.30 -7.17
N ASP A 43 11.14 7.43 -8.38
CA ASP A 43 9.82 6.88 -8.71
C ASP A 43 9.85 5.33 -8.67
N ASN A 44 8.76 4.72 -8.22
CA ASN A 44 8.65 3.26 -8.12
C ASN A 44 8.85 2.54 -9.47
N SER A 45 8.53 3.19 -10.60
CA SER A 45 8.75 2.62 -11.94
C SER A 45 10.22 2.39 -12.27
N MET A 46 11.15 2.98 -11.51
CA MET A 46 12.60 2.80 -11.65
C MET A 46 13.16 1.69 -10.78
N MET A 47 12.33 1.13 -9.89
CA MET A 47 12.74 0.08 -8.98
C MET A 47 12.48 -1.29 -9.60
N PRO A 48 13.36 -2.29 -9.37
CA PRO A 48 13.06 -3.66 -9.76
C PRO A 48 11.75 -4.15 -9.12
N VAL A 49 11.05 -5.04 -9.82
CA VAL A 49 9.86 -5.71 -9.28
C VAL A 49 10.20 -6.39 -7.95
N GLY A 50 9.39 -6.13 -6.91
CA GLY A 50 9.62 -6.65 -5.55
C GLY A 50 10.49 -5.75 -4.66
N ILE A 51 10.97 -4.59 -5.16
CA ILE A 51 11.60 -3.56 -4.34
C ILE A 51 10.63 -2.38 -4.23
N GLY A 52 9.99 -2.27 -3.09
CA GLY A 52 8.95 -1.27 -2.81
C GLY A 52 7.79 -1.92 -2.09
N ALA A 53 6.82 -1.14 -1.65
CA ALA A 53 5.60 -1.68 -1.07
C ALA A 53 4.85 -2.49 -2.13
N ASP A 54 4.49 -3.73 -1.80
CA ASP A 54 3.61 -4.54 -2.65
C ASP A 54 2.20 -3.93 -2.61
N THR A 55 1.78 -3.35 -3.72
CA THR A 55 0.53 -2.61 -3.82
C THR A 55 -0.26 -2.96 -5.08
N ALA A 56 -1.58 -2.87 -4.96
CA ALA A 56 -2.48 -2.90 -6.12
C ALA A 56 -3.54 -1.80 -6.00
N THR A 57 -3.97 -1.29 -7.15
CA THR A 57 -5.11 -0.37 -7.22
C THR A 57 -6.37 -1.17 -7.51
N ILE A 58 -7.30 -1.22 -6.54
CA ILE A 58 -8.52 -2.03 -6.58
C ILE A 58 -9.72 -1.14 -6.25
N THR A 59 -10.84 -1.29 -6.97
CA THR A 59 -12.05 -0.51 -6.70
C THR A 59 -12.63 -0.85 -5.34
N ALA A 60 -12.87 0.18 -4.51
CA ALA A 60 -13.54 0.03 -3.21
C ALA A 60 -15.04 -0.24 -3.39
N SER A 61 -15.54 -1.33 -2.81
CA SER A 61 -16.98 -1.66 -2.82
C SER A 61 -17.76 -0.92 -1.74
N GLU A 62 -17.07 -0.30 -0.79
CA GLU A 62 -17.61 0.53 0.27
C GLU A 62 -16.65 1.65 0.62
N THR A 63 -17.10 2.64 1.40
CA THR A 63 -16.23 3.72 1.87
C THR A 63 -15.22 3.19 2.89
N LEU A 64 -13.94 3.42 2.60
CA LEU A 64 -12.80 3.05 3.43
C LEU A 64 -12.24 4.30 4.10
N ALA A 65 -11.87 4.19 5.37
CA ALA A 65 -11.11 5.21 6.08
C ALA A 65 -9.60 4.93 5.96
N ALA A 66 -8.77 5.96 6.10
CA ALA A 66 -7.33 5.77 6.24
C ALA A 66 -7.03 4.82 7.41
N GLY A 67 -6.11 3.88 7.22
CA GLY A 67 -5.76 2.87 8.20
C GLY A 67 -6.65 1.64 8.23
N ASN A 68 -7.74 1.58 7.45
CA ASN A 68 -8.57 0.38 7.43
C ASN A 68 -7.80 -0.84 6.91
N TRP A 69 -7.96 -1.94 7.63
CA TRP A 69 -7.61 -3.28 7.19
C TRP A 69 -8.66 -3.77 6.22
N VAL A 70 -8.23 -4.32 5.08
CA VAL A 70 -9.12 -4.59 3.96
C VAL A 70 -9.01 -6.02 3.46
N ASN A 71 -10.12 -6.49 2.91
CA ASN A 71 -10.31 -7.78 2.25
C ASN A 71 -10.51 -7.55 0.76
N VAL A 72 -9.76 -8.25 -0.07
CA VAL A 72 -9.99 -8.32 -1.52
C VAL A 72 -10.93 -9.48 -1.78
N TRP A 73 -11.99 -9.24 -2.52
CA TRP A 73 -13.00 -10.24 -2.82
C TRP A 73 -13.46 -10.18 -4.28
N ASN A 74 -14.08 -11.26 -4.73
CA ASN A 74 -14.61 -11.36 -6.09
C ASN A 74 -16.06 -10.87 -6.14
N ASP A 75 -16.30 -9.76 -6.81
CA ASP A 75 -17.64 -9.23 -7.09
C ASP A 75 -17.95 -9.41 -8.57
N ALA A 76 -18.73 -10.43 -8.90
CA ALA A 76 -19.12 -10.76 -10.27
C ALA A 76 -17.93 -10.80 -11.25
N SER A 77 -16.89 -11.56 -10.90
CA SER A 77 -15.63 -11.71 -11.66
C SER A 77 -14.72 -10.46 -11.70
N THR A 78 -15.02 -9.46 -10.87
CA THR A 78 -14.19 -8.26 -10.71
C THR A 78 -13.62 -8.23 -9.29
N ALA A 79 -12.32 -8.03 -9.17
CA ALA A 79 -11.70 -7.82 -7.87
C ALA A 79 -12.17 -6.49 -7.28
N LYS A 80 -12.69 -6.53 -6.06
CA LYS A 80 -13.02 -5.35 -5.26
C LYS A 80 -12.45 -5.45 -3.88
N VAL A 81 -12.35 -4.31 -3.20
CA VAL A 81 -11.87 -4.22 -1.84
C VAL A 81 -12.95 -3.69 -0.90
N ARG A 82 -13.04 -4.31 0.28
CA ARG A 82 -13.96 -3.95 1.38
C ARG A 82 -13.22 -3.98 2.70
N LYS A 83 -13.83 -3.49 3.79
CA LYS A 83 -13.29 -3.65 5.14
C LYS A 83 -13.20 -5.12 5.51
N ALA A 84 -12.08 -5.52 6.07
CA ALA A 84 -11.95 -6.84 6.69
C ALA A 84 -12.72 -6.89 8.00
N ASP A 85 -13.19 -8.08 8.39
CA ASP A 85 -14.13 -8.26 9.49
C ASP A 85 -13.98 -9.68 10.07
N ALA A 86 -13.75 -9.79 11.37
CA ALA A 86 -13.58 -11.07 12.04
C ALA A 86 -14.90 -11.82 12.30
N THR A 87 -16.07 -11.21 12.09
CA THR A 87 -17.35 -11.85 12.38
C THR A 87 -17.75 -12.91 11.36
N THR A 88 -17.13 -12.92 10.19
CA THR A 88 -17.53 -13.78 9.07
C THR A 88 -16.31 -14.28 8.31
N ALA A 89 -16.22 -15.60 8.10
CA ALA A 89 -15.23 -16.20 7.21
C ALA A 89 -15.37 -15.65 5.77
N GLY A 90 -14.24 -15.47 5.07
CA GLY A 90 -14.17 -14.87 3.75
C GLY A 90 -14.03 -13.33 3.77
N LYS A 91 -13.86 -12.74 4.95
CA LYS A 91 -13.53 -11.32 5.13
C LYS A 91 -12.22 -11.09 5.85
N GLU A 92 -11.31 -12.06 5.76
CA GLU A 92 -9.97 -11.98 6.31
C GLU A 92 -9.19 -10.81 5.70
N VAL A 93 -8.20 -10.31 6.43
CA VAL A 93 -7.32 -9.24 5.95
C VAL A 93 -6.42 -9.76 4.84
N HIS A 94 -6.38 -9.03 3.74
CA HIS A 94 -5.39 -9.21 2.67
C HIS A 94 -4.42 -8.02 2.58
N GLY A 95 -4.74 -6.87 3.19
CA GLY A 95 -3.92 -5.68 3.16
C GLY A 95 -4.54 -4.53 3.96
N PHE A 96 -4.05 -3.32 3.70
CA PHE A 96 -4.56 -2.10 4.33
C PHE A 96 -4.53 -0.92 3.35
N VAL A 97 -5.23 0.16 3.69
CA VAL A 97 -5.20 1.41 2.93
C VAL A 97 -4.66 2.55 3.79
N LEU A 98 -3.85 3.44 3.20
CA LEU A 98 -3.28 4.61 3.89
C LEU A 98 -4.08 5.89 3.68
N SER A 99 -5.04 5.88 2.74
CA SER A 99 -5.87 7.04 2.43
C SER A 99 -7.35 6.66 2.48
N ALA A 100 -8.20 7.61 2.86
CA ALA A 100 -9.64 7.42 2.78
C ALA A 100 -10.09 7.35 1.31
N VAL A 101 -11.01 6.43 1.02
CA VAL A 101 -11.54 6.21 -0.34
C VAL A 101 -13.05 6.07 -0.27
N THR A 102 -13.77 6.85 -1.07
CA THR A 102 -15.22 6.71 -1.21
C THR A 102 -15.57 5.48 -2.04
N SER A 103 -16.67 4.81 -1.69
CA SER A 103 -17.19 3.67 -2.45
C SER A 103 -17.25 3.95 -3.96
N GLY A 104 -16.86 2.98 -4.76
CA GLY A 104 -16.80 3.05 -6.22
C GLY A 104 -15.49 3.62 -6.79
N ASN A 105 -14.63 4.21 -5.97
CA ASN A 105 -13.36 4.77 -6.40
C ASN A 105 -12.18 3.79 -6.25
N PRO A 106 -11.08 3.98 -7.01
CA PRO A 106 -9.88 3.17 -6.88
C PRO A 106 -9.19 3.42 -5.53
N ALA A 107 -8.87 2.35 -4.82
CA ALA A 107 -8.11 2.32 -3.59
C ALA A 107 -6.74 1.71 -3.83
N THR A 108 -5.67 2.34 -3.33
CA THR A 108 -4.36 1.70 -3.26
C THR A 108 -4.31 0.80 -2.03
N VAL A 109 -4.27 -0.50 -2.27
CA VAL A 109 -4.15 -1.54 -1.24
C VAL A 109 -2.68 -1.90 -1.07
N TYR A 110 -2.20 -1.86 0.15
CA TYR A 110 -0.85 -2.28 0.55
C TYR A 110 -0.94 -3.69 1.12
N PHE A 111 -0.26 -4.65 0.51
CA PHE A 111 -0.25 -6.05 0.96
C PHE A 111 0.81 -6.31 2.03
N GLU A 112 1.78 -5.42 2.15
CA GLU A 112 2.83 -5.46 3.17
C GLU A 112 3.25 -4.04 3.58
N GLY A 113 4.01 -3.93 4.67
CA GLY A 113 4.57 -2.68 5.16
C GLY A 113 3.93 -2.19 6.46
N THR A 114 4.12 -0.91 6.75
CA THR A 114 3.65 -0.27 7.97
C THR A 114 2.35 0.48 7.74
N ASN A 115 1.28 0.12 8.46
CA ASN A 115 0.04 0.88 8.48
C ASN A 115 0.19 2.11 9.39
N THR A 116 0.60 3.24 8.82
CA THR A 116 0.88 4.49 9.54
C THR A 116 -0.36 5.28 9.94
N GLN A 117 -1.55 4.82 9.59
CA GLN A 117 -2.80 5.54 9.80
C GLN A 117 -3.65 4.98 10.95
N VAL A 118 -3.19 3.92 11.62
CA VAL A 118 -3.84 3.45 12.85
C VAL A 118 -3.23 4.11 14.08
N THR A 119 -4.05 4.36 15.10
CA THR A 119 -3.68 5.01 16.35
C THR A 119 -4.16 4.21 17.54
N GLY A 120 -3.62 4.47 18.74
CA GLY A 120 -4.09 3.87 19.99
C GLY A 120 -3.81 2.37 20.10
N GLN A 121 -2.81 1.87 19.39
CA GLN A 121 -2.41 0.47 19.50
C GLN A 121 -1.62 0.21 20.77
N THR A 122 -1.72 -1.01 21.30
CA THR A 122 -0.85 -1.48 22.38
C THR A 122 0.27 -2.32 21.75
N PRO A 123 1.54 -2.12 22.15
CA PRO A 123 2.64 -2.95 21.63
C PRO A 123 2.38 -4.45 21.80
N GLY A 124 2.63 -5.23 20.76
CA GLY A 124 2.43 -6.66 20.72
C GLY A 124 1.64 -7.13 19.52
N PRO A 125 1.22 -8.42 19.50
CA PRO A 125 0.46 -8.99 18.38
C PRO A 125 -0.86 -8.23 18.14
N VAL A 126 -1.18 -8.04 16.87
CA VAL A 126 -2.42 -7.40 16.42
C VAL A 126 -3.26 -8.42 15.66
N TYR A 127 -4.54 -8.51 16.03
CA TYR A 127 -5.51 -9.42 15.43
C TYR A 127 -6.62 -8.62 14.74
N LEU A 128 -7.16 -9.19 13.67
CA LEU A 128 -8.38 -8.68 13.04
C LEU A 128 -9.50 -8.64 14.07
N GLN A 129 -10.22 -7.51 14.13
CA GLN A 129 -11.31 -7.30 15.08
C GLN A 129 -12.69 -7.54 14.46
N THR A 130 -13.70 -7.68 15.31
CA THR A 130 -15.11 -7.75 14.92
C THR A 130 -15.67 -6.41 14.45
N THR A 131 -15.00 -5.30 14.76
CA THR A 131 -15.30 -4.00 14.15
C THR A 131 -14.63 -3.94 12.80
N ALA A 132 -15.41 -3.82 11.74
CA ALA A 132 -14.93 -3.86 10.38
C ALA A 132 -13.82 -2.82 10.10
N GLY A 133 -12.75 -3.27 9.47
CA GLY A 133 -11.58 -2.46 9.10
C GLY A 133 -10.61 -2.18 10.25
N THR A 134 -10.77 -2.78 11.43
CA THR A 134 -9.92 -2.49 12.59
C THR A 134 -9.05 -3.69 13.01
N GLY A 135 -7.89 -3.37 13.59
CA GLY A 135 -7.00 -4.32 14.25
C GLY A 135 -6.86 -3.96 15.74
N GLY A 136 -6.58 -4.95 16.57
CA GLY A 136 -6.37 -4.78 17.99
C GLY A 136 -5.74 -5.99 18.67
N THR A 137 -5.40 -5.87 19.95
CA THR A 137 -4.69 -6.92 20.71
C THR A 137 -5.62 -8.01 21.24
N THR A 138 -6.94 -7.78 21.26
CA THR A 138 -7.92 -8.75 21.74
C THR A 138 -8.18 -9.80 20.67
N ILE A 139 -8.08 -11.07 21.04
CA ILE A 139 -8.40 -12.19 20.14
C ILE A 139 -9.93 -12.34 20.08
N PRO A 140 -10.57 -12.28 18.90
CA PRO A 140 -12.00 -12.56 18.77
C PRO A 140 -12.31 -14.00 19.23
N SER A 141 -13.26 -14.16 20.18
CA SER A 141 -13.52 -15.45 20.82
C SER A 141 -14.97 -15.94 20.68
N ALA A 142 -15.87 -15.16 20.06
CA ALA A 142 -17.23 -15.62 19.85
C ALA A 142 -17.28 -16.75 18.80
N SER A 143 -18.25 -17.65 18.95
CA SER A 143 -18.46 -18.73 17.99
C SER A 143 -18.66 -18.21 16.57
N GLY A 144 -17.93 -18.73 15.60
CA GLY A 144 -17.96 -18.30 14.19
C GLY A 144 -17.03 -17.16 13.84
N ASN A 145 -16.37 -16.55 14.82
CA ASN A 145 -15.38 -15.51 14.54
C ASN A 145 -14.09 -16.11 13.94
N VAL A 146 -13.51 -15.35 13.04
CA VAL A 146 -12.19 -15.65 12.46
C VAL A 146 -11.10 -15.09 13.38
N VAL A 147 -10.08 -15.90 13.67
CA VAL A 147 -8.88 -15.45 14.39
C VAL A 147 -7.76 -15.32 13.37
N GLN A 148 -7.38 -14.10 13.04
CA GLN A 148 -6.27 -13.81 12.14
C GLN A 148 -5.30 -12.83 12.81
N SER A 149 -4.02 -13.21 12.92
CA SER A 149 -2.95 -12.28 13.26
C SER A 149 -2.62 -11.45 12.02
N ILE A 150 -2.63 -10.13 12.15
CA ILE A 150 -2.45 -9.19 11.03
C ILE A 150 -1.20 -8.34 11.17
N GLY A 151 -0.41 -8.56 12.21
CA GLY A 151 0.85 -7.85 12.39
C GLY A 151 1.25 -7.70 13.85
N VAL A 152 2.22 -6.82 14.08
CA VAL A 152 2.75 -6.49 15.41
C VAL A 152 2.80 -4.98 15.55
N ALA A 153 2.17 -4.45 16.60
CA ALA A 153 2.34 -3.06 17.00
C ALA A 153 3.68 -2.89 17.74
N VAL A 154 4.54 -2.01 17.26
CA VAL A 154 5.86 -1.76 17.85
C VAL A 154 5.88 -0.57 18.81
N SER A 155 4.81 0.23 18.85
CA SER A 155 4.63 1.36 19.76
C SER A 155 3.17 1.64 20.04
N ALA A 156 2.88 2.35 21.14
CA ALA A 156 1.54 2.85 21.44
C ALA A 156 1.16 4.09 20.61
N ALA A 157 2.13 4.77 20.00
CA ALA A 157 1.87 5.82 19.04
C ALA A 157 1.40 5.22 17.71
N ALA A 158 0.82 6.03 16.83
CA ALA A 158 0.51 5.63 15.47
C ALA A 158 1.68 4.84 14.88
N ASN A 159 1.44 3.69 14.33
CA ASN A 159 2.34 2.82 13.55
C ASN A 159 2.55 1.43 14.14
N PRO A 160 1.60 0.52 14.00
CA PRO A 160 1.96 -0.88 13.97
C PRO A 160 2.73 -1.14 12.68
N SER A 161 3.90 -1.73 12.79
CA SER A 161 4.50 -2.41 11.65
C SER A 161 3.64 -3.64 11.40
N ALA A 162 2.85 -3.60 10.33
CA ALA A 162 2.05 -4.73 9.94
C ALA A 162 2.77 -5.48 8.84
N THR A 163 3.21 -6.67 9.16
CA THR A 163 3.48 -7.68 8.15
C THR A 163 2.22 -8.52 8.06
N VAL A 164 1.44 -8.35 7.02
CA VAL A 164 0.37 -9.30 6.72
C VAL A 164 1.09 -10.55 6.22
N LEU A 165 1.31 -11.51 7.11
CA LEU A 165 1.71 -12.85 6.70
C LEU A 165 0.48 -13.50 6.07
N VAL A 166 0.51 -13.65 4.77
CA VAL A 166 -0.46 -14.44 4.01
C VAL A 166 -0.14 -15.91 4.19
#